data_737950aa212706e1543623835d1dd21d
#
_entry.id   737950aa212706e1543623835d1dd21d
#
_cell.length_a   1.000
_cell.length_b   1.000
_cell.length_c   1.000
_cell.angle_alpha   90.00
_cell.angle_beta   90.00
_cell.angle_gamma   90.00
#
_symmetry.space_group_name_H-M   'P 1'
#
loop_
_entity.id
_entity.type
_entity.pdbx_description
1 polymer ?
#
loop_
_entity_poly.entity_id
_entity_poly.type
_entity_poly.pdbx_seq_one_letter_code
_entity_poly.pdbx_strand_id
1 'polypeptide(L)'
;DVYKRQIVNTPNNPTGVIYHEETMKKMAEILEKKEKEIGHEIYLISDEPYRELVYDGNQEDFLTKYYRNTIVGYSFSKSLSLPGERIGYVVVPDEVENADQVIDGIVVSNRTLGFVNAPSLLQKAVAKCLDEKTNLAFYDENRKMLYEGLQKLGFHCIKPEGAFYMWVKSPETDEEKFVAAGKKYNISMVKGSAFGCAGYVRLAYCVSHETVKNALTAFEKLAEDYGLYTE
;
A
#
# COMPACT_ATOMS: atom_id res chain seq x y z
N ASP A 1 0.71 23.14 18.07
CA ASP A 1 -0.29 23.08 17.06
C ASP A 1 -0.19 21.96 16.02
N VAL A 2 0.35 20.80 16.31
CA VAL A 2 0.97 20.17 15.17
C VAL A 2 0.48 18.79 14.82
N TYR A 3 0.30 17.85 15.68
CA TYR A 3 -0.11 16.50 15.29
C TYR A 3 -1.46 16.14 15.89
N LYS A 4 -2.54 16.34 15.11
CA LYS A 4 -3.87 15.82 15.49
C LYS A 4 -4.13 14.45 14.90
N ARG A 5 -3.41 14.09 13.82
CA ARG A 5 -3.55 12.80 13.15
C ARG A 5 -2.28 12.39 12.42
N GLN A 6 -2.08 11.09 12.33
CA GLN A 6 -1.09 10.44 11.49
C GLN A 6 -1.79 9.41 10.60
N ILE A 7 -1.43 9.37 9.33
CA ILE A 7 -1.94 8.35 8.41
C ILE A 7 -0.80 7.38 8.13
N VAL A 8 -1.07 6.09 8.21
CA VAL A 8 -0.16 5.01 7.82
C VAL A 8 -0.88 4.06 6.87
N ASN A 9 -0.13 3.47 5.94
CA ASN A 9 -0.65 2.51 4.99
C ASN A 9 0.20 1.24 5.06
N THR A 10 -0.43 0.13 5.45
CA THR A 10 0.21 -1.17 5.59
C THR A 10 -0.76 -2.29 5.22
N PRO A 11 -0.39 -3.27 4.38
CA PRO A 11 0.80 -3.30 3.54
C PRO A 11 0.92 -2.05 2.66
N ASN A 12 2.16 -1.59 2.46
CA ASN A 12 2.41 -0.23 1.96
C ASN A 12 2.37 -0.12 0.44
N ASN A 13 1.69 0.91 -0.05
CA ASN A 13 1.85 1.46 -1.38
C ASN A 13 2.69 2.75 -1.26
N PRO A 14 3.92 2.83 -1.80
CA PRO A 14 4.41 2.09 -2.97
C PRO A 14 5.39 0.93 -2.68
N THR A 15 5.84 0.74 -1.45
CA THR A 15 7.03 -0.05 -1.15
C THR A 15 6.80 -1.56 -1.07
N GLY A 16 5.55 -2.00 -0.83
CA GLY A 16 5.22 -3.39 -0.60
C GLY A 16 5.65 -3.94 0.77
N VAL A 17 6.16 -3.11 1.68
CA VAL A 17 6.53 -3.55 3.03
C VAL A 17 5.32 -3.59 3.96
N ILE A 18 5.41 -4.41 5.01
CA ILE A 18 4.45 -4.45 6.12
C ILE A 18 5.08 -3.86 7.37
N TYR A 19 4.25 -3.40 8.30
CA TYR A 19 4.73 -2.99 9.62
C TYR A 19 4.69 -4.18 10.58
N HIS A 20 5.86 -4.70 10.93
CA HIS A 20 5.99 -5.75 11.91
C HIS A 20 5.65 -5.24 13.33
N GLU A 21 5.30 -6.17 14.22
CA GLU A 21 4.87 -5.89 15.59
C GLU A 21 5.77 -4.90 16.33
N GLU A 22 7.09 -5.05 16.19
CA GLU A 22 8.06 -4.14 16.85
C GLU A 22 7.92 -2.69 16.36
N THR A 23 7.69 -2.50 15.06
CA THR A 23 7.48 -1.17 14.47
C THR A 23 6.16 -0.57 14.97
N MET A 24 5.10 -1.38 15.03
CA MET A 24 3.79 -0.94 15.53
C MET A 24 3.85 -0.53 17.00
N LYS A 25 4.54 -1.31 17.84
CA LYS A 25 4.77 -0.97 19.25
C LYS A 25 5.54 0.33 19.42
N LYS A 26 6.66 0.50 18.71
CA LYS A 26 7.44 1.74 18.76
C LYS A 26 6.64 2.96 18.31
N MET A 27 5.81 2.81 17.28
CA MET A 27 4.95 3.87 16.81
C MET A 27 3.92 4.26 17.88
N ALA A 28 3.28 3.28 18.52
CA ALA A 28 2.34 3.50 19.62
C ALA A 28 3.01 4.26 20.79
N GLU A 29 4.18 3.81 21.22
CA GLU A 29 4.96 4.46 22.29
C GLU A 29 5.28 5.94 21.96
N ILE A 30 5.66 6.22 20.72
CA ILE A 30 5.95 7.58 20.26
C ILE A 30 4.68 8.44 20.28
N LEU A 31 3.55 7.91 19.80
CA LEU A 31 2.26 8.63 19.79
C LEU A 31 1.77 8.93 21.21
N GLU A 32 1.79 7.94 22.10
CA GLU A 32 1.40 8.12 23.50
C GLU A 32 2.29 9.15 24.24
N LYS A 33 3.61 9.10 23.97
CA LYS A 33 4.52 10.09 24.51
C LYS A 33 4.19 11.50 24.00
N LYS A 34 3.88 11.62 22.70
CA LYS A 34 3.54 12.91 22.11
C LYS A 34 2.20 13.44 22.59
N GLU A 35 1.18 12.61 22.77
CA GLU A 35 -0.09 13.01 23.40
C GLU A 35 0.13 13.66 24.77
N LYS A 36 0.99 13.03 25.62
CA LYS A 36 1.34 13.57 26.94
C LYS A 36 2.09 14.90 26.85
N GLU A 37 2.98 15.06 25.87
CA GLU A 37 3.75 16.29 25.68
C GLU A 37 2.89 17.47 25.20
N ILE A 38 1.92 17.21 24.32
CA ILE A 38 1.11 18.27 23.68
C ILE A 38 -0.23 18.51 24.38
N GLY A 39 -0.65 17.58 25.26
CA GLY A 39 -1.86 17.70 26.06
C GLY A 39 -3.19 17.48 25.32
N HIS A 40 -3.16 16.76 24.20
CA HIS A 40 -4.34 16.33 23.45
C HIS A 40 -4.09 15.04 22.68
N GLU A 41 -5.16 14.41 22.20
CA GLU A 41 -5.16 13.15 21.47
C GLU A 41 -4.53 13.31 20.07
N ILE A 42 -3.87 12.23 19.62
CA ILE A 42 -3.39 12.06 18.25
C ILE A 42 -4.12 10.86 17.64
N TYR A 43 -4.91 11.06 16.60
CA TYR A 43 -5.57 9.95 15.92
C TYR A 43 -4.64 9.30 14.91
N LEU A 44 -4.53 7.97 14.98
CA LEU A 44 -3.84 7.17 13.98
C LEU A 44 -4.86 6.63 12.97
N ILE A 45 -4.69 6.96 11.70
CA ILE A 45 -5.54 6.44 10.63
C ILE A 45 -4.76 5.35 9.92
N SER A 46 -5.20 4.11 10.07
CA SER A 46 -4.64 2.93 9.39
C SER A 46 -5.39 2.69 8.08
N ASP A 47 -4.73 2.93 6.96
CA ASP A 47 -5.27 2.66 5.62
C ASP A 47 -4.86 1.25 5.19
N GLU A 48 -5.82 0.31 5.17
CA GLU A 48 -5.56 -1.12 5.08
C GLU A 48 -6.18 -1.82 3.84
N PRO A 49 -6.17 -1.23 2.64
CA PRO A 49 -6.81 -1.85 1.47
C PRO A 49 -6.07 -3.11 0.97
N TYR A 50 -4.86 -3.37 1.45
CA TYR A 50 -4.00 -4.50 1.03
C TYR A 50 -3.85 -5.57 2.11
N ARG A 51 -4.64 -5.53 3.19
CA ARG A 51 -4.51 -6.41 4.36
C ARG A 51 -4.40 -7.90 4.02
N GLU A 52 -5.18 -8.38 3.06
CA GLU A 52 -5.21 -9.78 2.64
C GLU A 52 -4.05 -10.15 1.70
N LEU A 53 -3.32 -9.16 1.19
CA LEU A 53 -2.22 -9.35 0.26
C LEU A 53 -0.89 -9.35 1.02
N VAL A 54 -0.61 -10.43 1.73
CA VAL A 54 0.61 -10.66 2.51
C VAL A 54 1.24 -11.97 2.11
N TYR A 55 2.56 -12.00 1.99
CA TYR A 55 3.33 -13.11 1.43
C TYR A 55 4.28 -13.74 2.45
N ASP A 56 4.88 -14.86 2.06
CA ASP A 56 5.95 -15.57 2.80
C ASP A 56 5.53 -15.98 4.22
N GLY A 57 4.23 -16.22 4.45
CA GLY A 57 3.69 -16.60 5.77
C GLY A 57 3.64 -15.46 6.80
N ASN A 58 3.96 -14.22 6.37
CA ASN A 58 3.78 -13.05 7.21
C ASN A 58 2.30 -12.84 7.54
N GLN A 59 2.05 -12.17 8.64
CA GLN A 59 0.72 -11.75 9.08
C GLN A 59 0.71 -10.26 9.36
N GLU A 60 -0.34 -9.60 8.94
CA GLU A 60 -0.59 -8.19 9.24
C GLU A 60 -1.43 -8.08 10.50
N ASP A 61 -0.86 -7.52 11.55
CA ASP A 61 -1.61 -7.25 12.77
C ASP A 61 -2.47 -5.97 12.63
N PHE A 62 -3.49 -5.86 13.48
CA PHE A 62 -4.28 -4.64 13.57
C PHE A 62 -3.58 -3.62 14.46
N LEU A 63 -3.37 -2.41 13.94
CA LEU A 63 -2.82 -1.30 14.71
C LEU A 63 -3.66 -0.92 15.94
N THR A 64 -4.95 -1.22 15.91
CA THR A 64 -5.87 -1.08 17.05
C THR A 64 -5.46 -1.89 18.29
N LYS A 65 -4.64 -2.95 18.11
CA LYS A 65 -4.09 -3.72 19.25
C LYS A 65 -3.01 -2.96 20.02
N TYR A 66 -2.37 -1.99 19.38
CA TYR A 66 -1.18 -1.32 19.91
C TYR A 66 -1.46 0.12 20.33
N TYR A 67 -2.37 0.80 19.66
CA TYR A 67 -2.68 2.19 19.93
C TYR A 67 -4.19 2.44 19.93
N ARG A 68 -4.73 2.90 21.05
CA ARG A 68 -6.18 3.04 21.28
C ARG A 68 -6.87 3.99 20.30
N ASN A 69 -6.24 5.13 19.98
CA ASN A 69 -6.81 6.16 19.09
C ASN A 69 -6.60 5.81 17.60
N THR A 70 -6.78 4.53 17.21
CA THR A 70 -6.62 4.04 15.85
C THR A 70 -7.96 3.90 15.16
N ILE A 71 -8.08 4.55 14.01
CA ILE A 71 -9.23 4.46 13.09
C ILE A 71 -8.77 3.66 11.88
N VAL A 72 -9.54 2.65 11.46
CA VAL A 72 -9.19 1.80 10.31
C VAL A 72 -10.02 2.18 9.09
N GLY A 73 -9.33 2.47 7.98
CA GLY A 73 -9.93 2.62 6.66
C GLY A 73 -9.71 1.37 5.83
N TYR A 74 -10.76 0.76 5.32
CA TYR A 74 -10.69 -0.43 4.49
C TYR A 74 -11.44 -0.26 3.16
N SER A 75 -10.97 -0.93 2.11
CA SER A 75 -11.58 -0.89 0.79
C SER A 75 -11.59 -2.28 0.15
N PHE A 76 -12.71 -2.66 -0.45
CA PHE A 76 -12.83 -3.88 -1.27
C PHE A 76 -12.21 -3.75 -2.67
N SER A 77 -11.58 -2.62 -2.96
CA SER A 77 -10.93 -2.37 -4.24
C SER A 77 -9.84 -3.39 -4.58
N LYS A 78 -9.19 -3.99 -3.57
CA LYS A 78 -8.06 -4.91 -3.75
C LYS A 78 -8.42 -6.35 -3.41
N SER A 79 -9.01 -6.59 -2.24
CA SER A 79 -9.39 -7.92 -1.78
C SER A 79 -10.42 -8.59 -2.69
N LEU A 80 -11.41 -7.87 -3.18
CA LEU A 80 -12.44 -8.38 -4.09
C LEU A 80 -12.27 -7.90 -5.55
N SER A 81 -11.17 -7.21 -5.87
CA SER A 81 -10.93 -6.66 -7.22
C SER A 81 -12.05 -5.74 -7.73
N LEU A 82 -12.62 -4.93 -6.84
CA LEU A 82 -13.75 -4.03 -7.11
C LEU A 82 -13.36 -2.54 -7.05
N PRO A 83 -12.26 -2.07 -7.69
CA PRO A 83 -11.85 -0.67 -7.57
C PRO A 83 -12.85 0.30 -8.24
N GLY A 84 -13.59 -0.16 -9.25
CA GLY A 84 -14.60 0.62 -9.97
C GLY A 84 -15.87 0.85 -9.16
N GLU A 85 -16.18 -0.04 -8.22
CA GLU A 85 -17.45 -0.02 -7.47
C GLU A 85 -17.44 0.96 -6.29
N ARG A 86 -16.28 1.50 -5.94
CA ARG A 86 -16.10 2.56 -4.93
C ARG A 86 -16.74 2.21 -3.58
N ILE A 87 -16.44 1.01 -3.06
CA ILE A 87 -16.99 0.52 -1.79
C ILE A 87 -15.90 0.16 -0.80
N GLY A 88 -16.09 0.59 0.44
CA GLY A 88 -15.22 0.34 1.59
C GLY A 88 -15.93 0.74 2.86
N TYR A 89 -15.24 0.73 3.97
CA TYR A 89 -15.77 1.13 5.28
C TYR A 89 -14.68 1.75 6.15
N VAL A 90 -15.11 2.43 7.19
CA VAL A 90 -14.26 2.94 8.26
C VAL A 90 -14.69 2.28 9.56
N VAL A 91 -13.73 1.84 10.36
CA VAL A 91 -13.96 1.33 11.71
C VAL A 91 -13.41 2.35 12.70
N VAL A 92 -14.25 2.76 13.62
CA VAL A 92 -13.90 3.58 14.79
C VAL A 92 -14.19 2.71 16.01
N PRO A 93 -13.18 2.07 16.62
CA PRO A 93 -13.37 1.30 17.86
C PRO A 93 -13.90 2.16 19.01
N ASP A 94 -14.60 1.53 19.96
CA ASP A 94 -15.17 2.23 21.14
C ASP A 94 -14.07 2.82 22.06
N GLU A 95 -12.85 2.28 21.99
CA GLU A 95 -11.68 2.76 22.73
C GLU A 95 -11.12 4.08 22.22
N VAL A 96 -11.50 4.49 21.01
CA VAL A 96 -11.08 5.78 20.43
C VAL A 96 -11.65 6.93 21.24
N GLU A 97 -10.81 7.88 21.62
CA GLU A 97 -11.25 9.05 22.36
C GLU A 97 -12.27 9.85 21.53
N ASN A 98 -13.41 10.18 22.16
CA ASN A 98 -14.54 10.84 21.51
C ASN A 98 -15.09 10.09 20.27
N ALA A 99 -15.15 8.75 20.30
CA ALA A 99 -15.54 7.90 19.18
C ALA A 99 -16.83 8.34 18.48
N ASP A 100 -17.90 8.63 19.25
CA ASP A 100 -19.19 9.10 18.70
C ASP A 100 -19.03 10.41 17.91
N GLN A 101 -18.27 11.37 18.42
CA GLN A 101 -18.01 12.63 17.73
C GLN A 101 -17.17 12.44 16.46
N VAL A 102 -16.23 11.50 16.49
CA VAL A 102 -15.44 11.13 15.31
C VAL A 102 -16.34 10.51 14.25
N ILE A 103 -17.23 9.60 14.62
CA ILE A 103 -18.22 8.98 13.71
C ILE A 103 -19.14 10.05 13.11
N ASP A 104 -19.68 10.93 13.91
CA ASP A 104 -20.54 12.03 13.45
C ASP A 104 -19.79 12.94 12.48
N GLY A 105 -18.53 13.27 12.80
CA GLY A 105 -17.65 14.05 11.93
C GLY A 105 -17.41 13.37 10.58
N ILE A 106 -17.20 12.06 10.55
CA ILE A 106 -17.03 11.26 9.32
C ILE A 106 -18.33 11.30 8.49
N VAL A 107 -19.50 11.12 9.14
CA VAL A 107 -20.81 11.15 8.46
C VAL A 107 -21.07 12.52 7.83
N VAL A 108 -20.81 13.60 8.57
CA VAL A 108 -20.95 14.97 8.06
C VAL A 108 -19.98 15.24 6.91
N SER A 109 -18.73 14.80 7.05
CA SER A 109 -17.71 14.95 6.02
C SER A 109 -18.09 14.23 4.73
N ASN A 110 -18.56 13.00 4.82
CA ASN A 110 -19.07 12.24 3.66
C ASN A 110 -20.18 12.98 2.93
N ARG A 111 -21.15 13.49 3.66
CA ARG A 111 -22.26 14.27 3.07
C ARG A 111 -21.77 15.55 2.39
N THR A 112 -20.85 16.26 3.02
CA THR A 112 -20.24 17.48 2.46
C THR A 112 -19.49 17.20 1.17
N LEU A 113 -18.82 16.04 1.07
CA LEU A 113 -18.11 15.59 -0.13
C LEU A 113 -19.04 15.01 -1.22
N GLY A 114 -20.35 14.94 -0.96
CA GLY A 114 -21.34 14.40 -1.90
C GLY A 114 -21.51 12.87 -1.83
N PHE A 115 -20.87 12.20 -0.88
CA PHE A 115 -21.03 10.77 -0.62
C PHE A 115 -21.89 10.58 0.62
N VAL A 116 -23.01 9.85 0.52
CA VAL A 116 -23.85 9.58 1.70
C VAL A 116 -23.58 8.16 2.20
N ASN A 117 -23.75 7.18 1.33
CA ASN A 117 -23.53 5.76 1.58
C ASN A 117 -23.06 5.07 0.30
N ALA A 118 -22.40 3.92 0.43
CA ALA A 118 -22.21 3.02 -0.70
C ALA A 118 -23.58 2.56 -1.25
N PRO A 119 -23.75 2.35 -2.57
CA PRO A 119 -24.99 1.89 -3.16
C PRO A 119 -25.48 0.59 -2.51
N SER A 120 -26.78 0.53 -2.16
CA SER A 120 -27.34 -0.60 -1.41
C SER A 120 -27.23 -1.94 -2.16
N LEU A 121 -27.27 -1.93 -3.48
CA LEU A 121 -27.04 -3.12 -4.30
C LEU A 121 -25.62 -3.67 -4.09
N LEU A 122 -24.62 -2.81 -4.08
CA LEU A 122 -23.22 -3.21 -3.88
C LEU A 122 -22.97 -3.66 -2.45
N GLN A 123 -23.56 -3.02 -1.46
CA GLN A 123 -23.50 -3.50 -0.07
C GLN A 123 -24.02 -4.94 0.06
N LYS A 124 -25.19 -5.23 -0.56
CA LYS A 124 -25.78 -6.58 -0.56
C LYS A 124 -24.95 -7.60 -1.35
N ALA A 125 -24.33 -7.19 -2.45
CA ALA A 125 -23.45 -8.04 -3.23
C ALA A 125 -22.18 -8.38 -2.44
N VAL A 126 -21.49 -7.37 -1.89
CA VAL A 126 -20.28 -7.55 -1.07
C VAL A 126 -20.56 -8.40 0.16
N ALA A 127 -21.71 -8.22 0.83
CA ALA A 127 -22.08 -9.04 1.98
C ALA A 127 -22.16 -10.55 1.69
N LYS A 128 -22.32 -10.94 0.42
CA LYS A 128 -22.30 -12.34 -0.01
C LYS A 128 -20.91 -12.84 -0.41
N CYS A 129 -19.95 -11.94 -0.51
CA CYS A 129 -18.60 -12.23 -0.98
C CYS A 129 -17.54 -11.99 0.11
N LEU A 130 -17.94 -11.82 1.38
CA LEU A 130 -16.99 -11.51 2.47
C LEU A 130 -16.01 -12.66 2.73
N ASP A 131 -16.40 -13.90 2.45
CA ASP A 131 -15.56 -15.09 2.61
C ASP A 131 -14.69 -15.38 1.38
N GLU A 132 -14.92 -14.66 0.28
CA GLU A 132 -14.12 -14.82 -0.94
C GLU A 132 -12.72 -14.25 -0.74
N LYS A 133 -11.75 -14.94 -1.33
CA LYS A 133 -10.33 -14.58 -1.19
C LYS A 133 -9.71 -14.24 -2.53
N THR A 134 -8.87 -13.24 -2.53
CA THR A 134 -7.98 -12.94 -3.65
C THR A 134 -7.08 -14.14 -3.96
N ASN A 135 -6.82 -14.40 -5.25
CA ASN A 135 -5.84 -15.40 -5.66
C ASN A 135 -4.42 -14.93 -5.31
N LEU A 136 -4.05 -15.10 -4.06
CA LEU A 136 -2.75 -14.67 -3.52
C LEU A 136 -1.59 -15.39 -4.21
N ALA A 137 -1.75 -16.68 -4.53
CA ALA A 137 -0.72 -17.47 -5.21
C ALA A 137 -0.34 -16.86 -6.56
N PHE A 138 -1.32 -16.39 -7.33
CA PHE A 138 -1.08 -15.72 -8.61
C PHE A 138 -0.21 -14.45 -8.46
N TYR A 139 -0.51 -13.63 -7.46
CA TYR A 139 0.30 -12.43 -7.20
C TYR A 139 1.68 -12.77 -6.66
N ASP A 140 1.79 -13.80 -5.83
CA ASP A 140 3.08 -14.25 -5.28
C ASP A 140 4.02 -14.81 -6.35
N GLU A 141 3.50 -15.55 -7.32
CA GLU A 141 4.26 -16.01 -8.48
C GLU A 141 4.81 -14.82 -9.30
N ASN A 142 3.98 -13.84 -9.60
CA ASN A 142 4.41 -12.62 -10.29
C ASN A 142 5.44 -11.82 -9.46
N ARG A 143 5.21 -11.70 -8.16
CA ARG A 143 6.14 -11.04 -7.23
C ARG A 143 7.53 -11.67 -7.27
N LYS A 144 7.58 -13.00 -7.10
CA LYS A 144 8.83 -13.76 -7.13
C LYS A 144 9.54 -13.63 -8.47
N MET A 145 8.81 -13.86 -9.56
CA MET A 145 9.36 -13.76 -10.92
C MET A 145 9.96 -12.38 -11.18
N LEU A 146 9.22 -11.31 -10.86
CA LEU A 146 9.69 -9.94 -11.10
C LEU A 146 10.86 -9.59 -10.19
N TYR A 147 10.78 -9.91 -8.88
CA TYR A 147 11.84 -9.62 -7.92
C TYR A 147 13.14 -10.31 -8.28
N GLU A 148 13.11 -11.63 -8.48
CA GLU A 148 14.29 -12.42 -8.82
C GLU A 148 14.88 -12.01 -10.19
N GLY A 149 14.01 -11.73 -11.15
CA GLY A 149 14.43 -11.27 -12.46
C GLY A 149 15.15 -9.93 -12.40
N LEU A 150 14.58 -8.94 -11.73
CA LEU A 150 15.20 -7.63 -11.58
C LEU A 150 16.52 -7.68 -10.78
N GLN A 151 16.59 -8.51 -9.72
CA GLN A 151 17.83 -8.72 -8.96
C GLN A 151 18.95 -9.31 -9.84
N LYS A 152 18.63 -10.32 -10.67
CA LYS A 152 19.59 -10.90 -11.62
C LYS A 152 20.10 -9.89 -12.65
N LEU A 153 19.27 -8.94 -13.02
CA LEU A 153 19.63 -7.84 -13.93
C LEU A 153 20.36 -6.67 -13.24
N GLY A 154 20.69 -6.80 -11.96
CA GLY A 154 21.45 -5.79 -11.21
C GLY A 154 20.61 -4.63 -10.67
N PHE A 155 19.28 -4.66 -10.77
CA PHE A 155 18.42 -3.65 -10.16
C PHE A 155 18.28 -3.87 -8.65
N HIS A 156 18.37 -2.80 -7.87
CA HIS A 156 18.12 -2.84 -6.44
C HIS A 156 16.63 -2.69 -6.15
N CYS A 157 16.00 -3.75 -5.65
CA CYS A 157 14.59 -3.78 -5.31
C CYS A 157 14.41 -4.06 -3.81
N ILE A 158 13.45 -3.40 -3.18
CA ILE A 158 12.94 -3.82 -1.88
C ILE A 158 12.06 -5.06 -2.12
N LYS A 159 12.32 -6.16 -1.39
CA LYS A 159 11.49 -7.36 -1.48
C LYS A 159 10.10 -7.05 -0.91
N PRO A 160 9.03 -7.14 -1.69
CA PRO A 160 7.70 -6.88 -1.17
C PRO A 160 7.26 -8.00 -0.22
N GLU A 161 6.71 -7.65 0.92
CA GLU A 161 6.11 -8.56 1.89
C GLU A 161 4.58 -8.54 1.79
N GLY A 162 4.02 -7.49 1.15
CA GLY A 162 2.60 -7.34 0.93
C GLY A 162 2.27 -6.45 -0.27
N ALA A 163 0.99 -6.17 -0.46
CA ALA A 163 0.43 -5.44 -1.59
C ALA A 163 0.77 -6.11 -2.95
N PHE A 164 0.89 -5.36 -4.02
CA PHE A 164 1.30 -5.86 -5.35
C PHE A 164 2.20 -4.85 -6.07
N TYR A 165 3.08 -4.21 -5.30
CA TYR A 165 4.03 -3.22 -5.82
C TYR A 165 5.46 -3.64 -5.54
N MET A 166 6.34 -3.31 -6.48
CA MET A 166 7.79 -3.45 -6.39
C MET A 166 8.40 -2.07 -6.35
N TRP A 167 9.21 -1.80 -5.32
CA TRP A 167 9.91 -0.54 -5.17
C TRP A 167 11.35 -0.71 -5.61
N VAL A 168 11.70 -0.06 -6.72
CA VAL A 168 12.98 -0.22 -7.42
C VAL A 168 13.76 1.07 -7.33
N LYS A 169 15.02 0.99 -6.90
CA LYS A 169 15.93 2.13 -6.90
C LYS A 169 16.28 2.49 -8.35
N SER A 170 16.14 3.76 -8.69
CA SER A 170 16.59 4.28 -9.97
C SER A 170 18.12 4.18 -10.08
N PRO A 171 18.67 3.69 -11.20
CA PRO A 171 20.10 3.73 -11.44
C PRO A 171 20.63 5.17 -11.66
N GLU A 172 19.73 6.10 -11.96
CA GLU A 172 20.03 7.53 -12.08
C GLU A 172 19.49 8.32 -10.90
N THR A 173 20.18 9.41 -10.56
CA THR A 173 19.68 10.38 -9.55
C THR A 173 18.37 11.04 -9.99
N ASP A 174 18.25 11.30 -11.30
CA ASP A 174 17.02 11.81 -11.92
C ASP A 174 16.15 10.64 -12.40
N GLU A 175 15.20 10.23 -11.59
CA GLU A 175 14.29 9.14 -11.89
C GLU A 175 13.38 9.38 -13.12
N GLU A 176 13.19 10.65 -13.52
CA GLU A 176 12.40 10.97 -14.73
C GLU A 176 13.11 10.48 -15.98
N LYS A 177 14.44 10.54 -16.02
CA LYS A 177 15.25 9.97 -17.11
C LYS A 177 15.12 8.46 -17.15
N PHE A 178 15.16 7.80 -15.99
CA PHE A 178 14.96 6.36 -15.90
C PHE A 178 13.56 5.95 -16.37
N VAL A 179 12.51 6.66 -15.96
CA VAL A 179 11.14 6.45 -16.43
C VAL A 179 11.05 6.67 -17.96
N ALA A 180 11.70 7.71 -18.47
CA ALA A 180 11.73 7.99 -19.91
C ALA A 180 12.49 6.90 -20.71
N ALA A 181 13.60 6.40 -20.17
CA ALA A 181 14.34 5.28 -20.75
C ALA A 181 13.49 4.00 -20.79
N GLY A 182 12.79 3.67 -19.70
CA GLY A 182 11.89 2.53 -19.65
C GLY A 182 10.77 2.57 -20.70
N LYS A 183 10.23 3.76 -20.98
CA LYS A 183 9.20 3.94 -22.02
C LYS A 183 9.65 3.52 -23.41
N LYS A 184 10.94 3.61 -23.73
CA LYS A 184 11.50 3.14 -25.02
C LYS A 184 11.28 1.64 -25.22
N TYR A 185 11.22 0.90 -24.12
CA TYR A 185 11.01 -0.54 -24.07
C TYR A 185 9.59 -0.93 -23.63
N ASN A 186 8.63 0.02 -23.68
CA ASN A 186 7.25 -0.16 -23.24
C ASN A 186 7.09 -0.54 -21.75
N ILE A 187 8.07 -0.17 -20.91
CA ILE A 187 7.96 -0.33 -19.46
C ILE A 187 7.27 0.91 -18.87
N SER A 188 6.14 0.70 -18.20
CA SER A 188 5.43 1.75 -17.47
C SER A 188 5.83 1.73 -16.00
N MET A 189 6.41 2.83 -15.52
CA MET A 189 6.86 3.02 -14.14
C MET A 189 6.25 4.29 -13.57
N VAL A 190 5.97 4.29 -12.27
CA VAL A 190 5.54 5.50 -11.55
C VAL A 190 6.74 6.02 -10.76
N LYS A 191 7.09 7.29 -10.95
CA LYS A 191 8.22 7.91 -10.27
C LYS A 191 8.01 8.02 -8.76
N GLY A 192 9.07 7.84 -7.99
CA GLY A 192 9.03 7.85 -6.53
C GLY A 192 8.73 9.22 -5.94
N SER A 193 9.08 10.30 -6.63
CA SER A 193 8.71 11.66 -6.24
C SER A 193 7.20 11.87 -6.13
N ALA A 194 6.40 11.11 -6.90
CA ALA A 194 4.93 11.11 -6.75
C ALA A 194 4.46 10.59 -5.37
N PHE A 195 5.35 9.89 -4.66
CA PHE A 195 5.13 9.37 -3.30
C PHE A 195 6.01 10.09 -2.26
N GLY A 196 6.62 11.21 -2.62
CA GLY A 196 7.51 11.96 -1.74
C GLY A 196 8.91 11.36 -1.56
N CYS A 197 9.31 10.37 -2.37
CA CYS A 197 10.60 9.66 -2.26
C CYS A 197 11.27 9.57 -3.63
N ALA A 198 12.00 10.63 -4.00
CA ALA A 198 12.77 10.69 -5.25
C ALA A 198 13.90 9.64 -5.29
N GLY A 199 14.34 9.27 -6.49
CA GLY A 199 15.40 8.28 -6.72
C GLY A 199 14.90 6.83 -6.75
N TYR A 200 13.58 6.62 -6.79
CA TYR A 200 12.94 5.32 -6.91
C TYR A 200 11.83 5.33 -7.95
N VAL A 201 11.43 4.14 -8.36
CA VAL A 201 10.22 3.94 -9.18
C VAL A 201 9.39 2.81 -8.61
N ARG A 202 8.06 2.91 -8.80
CA ARG A 202 7.12 1.86 -8.47
C ARG A 202 6.71 1.09 -9.72
N LEU A 203 6.81 -0.24 -9.64
CA LEU A 203 6.20 -1.18 -10.58
C LEU A 203 4.98 -1.84 -9.92
N ALA A 204 3.99 -2.22 -10.73
CA ALA A 204 2.86 -3.03 -10.26
C ALA A 204 2.94 -4.40 -10.92
N TYR A 205 2.79 -5.49 -10.14
CA TYR A 205 2.79 -6.86 -10.65
C TYR A 205 1.40 -7.53 -10.60
N CYS A 206 0.34 -6.74 -10.44
CA CYS A 206 -1.05 -7.21 -10.58
C CYS A 206 -1.48 -7.27 -12.06
N VAL A 207 -0.73 -7.97 -12.85
CA VAL A 207 -0.87 -8.14 -14.30
C VAL A 207 -0.76 -9.63 -14.68
N SER A 208 -0.93 -10.00 -15.95
CA SER A 208 -0.75 -11.41 -16.35
C SER A 208 0.70 -11.87 -16.18
N HIS A 209 0.92 -13.18 -15.97
CA HIS A 209 2.27 -13.75 -15.93
C HIS A 209 3.06 -13.45 -17.21
N GLU A 210 2.37 -13.45 -18.37
CA GLU A 210 2.98 -13.11 -19.65
C GLU A 210 3.49 -11.67 -19.67
N THR A 211 2.72 -10.74 -19.11
CA THR A 211 3.16 -9.34 -19.00
C THR A 211 4.42 -9.22 -18.15
N VAL A 212 4.53 -9.96 -17.03
CA VAL A 212 5.74 -9.95 -16.20
C VAL A 212 6.94 -10.51 -16.96
N LYS A 213 6.77 -11.64 -17.69
CA LYS A 213 7.83 -12.24 -18.52
C LYS A 213 8.32 -11.27 -19.60
N ASN A 214 7.40 -10.66 -20.33
CA ASN A 214 7.72 -9.69 -21.37
C ASN A 214 8.41 -8.44 -20.79
N ALA A 215 7.98 -7.99 -19.62
CA ALA A 215 8.62 -6.88 -18.91
C ALA A 215 10.07 -7.21 -18.54
N LEU A 216 10.37 -8.42 -18.07
CA LEU A 216 11.75 -8.82 -17.75
C LEU A 216 12.66 -8.78 -18.98
N THR A 217 12.18 -9.26 -20.15
CA THR A 217 12.93 -9.12 -21.41
C THR A 217 13.19 -7.66 -21.79
N ALA A 218 12.24 -6.77 -21.47
CA ALA A 218 12.40 -5.33 -21.68
C ALA A 218 13.37 -4.70 -20.67
N PHE A 219 13.32 -5.14 -19.40
CA PHE A 219 14.28 -4.72 -18.36
C PHE A 219 15.72 -5.19 -18.63
N GLU A 220 15.90 -6.34 -19.32
CA GLU A 220 17.21 -6.80 -19.76
C GLU A 220 17.88 -5.76 -20.66
N LYS A 221 17.16 -5.27 -21.68
CA LYS A 221 17.66 -4.20 -22.56
C LYS A 221 17.89 -2.89 -21.80
N LEU A 222 17.02 -2.56 -20.88
CA LEU A 222 17.17 -1.37 -20.06
C LEU A 222 18.39 -1.49 -19.12
N ALA A 223 18.68 -2.68 -18.58
CA ALA A 223 19.88 -2.94 -17.77
C ALA A 223 21.17 -2.80 -18.60
N GLU A 224 21.15 -3.24 -19.87
CA GLU A 224 22.28 -3.02 -20.81
C GLU A 224 22.56 -1.54 -21.02
N ASP A 225 21.51 -0.72 -21.25
CA ASP A 225 21.63 0.74 -21.42
C ASP A 225 22.33 1.40 -20.22
N TYR A 226 22.13 0.85 -19.01
CA TYR A 226 22.70 1.36 -17.75
C TYR A 226 23.96 0.63 -17.29
N GLY A 227 24.41 -0.38 -18.01
CA GLY A 227 25.59 -1.16 -17.64
C GLY A 227 25.46 -1.86 -16.29
N LEU A 228 24.23 -2.33 -15.94
CA LEU A 228 23.95 -2.98 -14.66
C LEU A 228 24.35 -4.45 -14.61
N TYR A 229 24.65 -5.08 -15.76
CA TYR A 229 25.11 -6.46 -15.81
C TYR A 229 26.44 -6.60 -15.10
N THR A 230 26.45 -7.39 -14.03
CA THR A 230 27.66 -8.06 -13.57
C THR A 230 27.65 -9.47 -14.15
N GLU A 231 28.66 -9.80 -14.96
CA GLU A 231 28.92 -11.17 -15.42
C GLU A 231 28.96 -12.19 -14.28
#